data_7008a9b4ae22c8117c99597292317294
#
_entry.id   7008a9b4ae22c8117c99597292317294
#
_cell.length_a   1.000
_cell.length_b   1.000
_cell.length_c   1.000
_cell.angle_alpha   90.00
_cell.angle_beta   90.00
_cell.angle_gamma   90.00
#
_symmetry.space_group_name_H-M   'P 1'
#
loop_
_entity.id
_entity.type
_entity.pdbx_description
1 polymer ?
#
loop_
_entity_poly.entity_id
_entity_poly.type
_entity_poly.pdbx_seq_one_letter_code
_entity_poly.pdbx_strand_id
1 'polypeptide(L)'
;ITFAHVLGNPPDIYRLLDIVEHYNLILLEDCCDALNSTYDSHPLGSFGTMASCSFYPAHHITCGEGGLVVCNDENLEKVIRSFRDWGRGCFCIGKQNLSACGACNTRFSEWLPSMPGEVFDHKYVYDEIGYNLKPMELQASMGLAQMVKLPEIHALRKRNHALLCQVFSQYEDYFIIP
;
A
#
# COMPACT_ATOMS: atom_id res chain seq x y z
N ILE A 1 -4.82 12.89 8.78
CA ILE A 1 -3.56 12.60 9.47
C ILE A 1 -2.77 11.62 8.62
N THR A 2 -1.49 11.89 8.39
CA THR A 2 -0.53 10.91 7.86
C THR A 2 0.45 10.58 8.98
N PHE A 3 0.66 9.29 9.23
CA PHE A 3 1.53 8.81 10.29
C PHE A 3 2.43 7.69 9.78
N ALA A 4 3.74 7.79 10.04
CA ALA A 4 4.71 6.75 9.73
C ALA A 4 5.03 5.90 10.96
N HIS A 5 4.98 4.57 10.80
CA HIS A 5 5.41 3.61 11.82
C HIS A 5 6.92 3.42 11.74
N VAL A 6 7.66 4.44 12.20
CA VAL A 6 9.11 4.51 12.07
C VAL A 6 9.78 3.32 12.73
N LEU A 7 10.64 2.62 12.00
CA LEU A 7 11.34 1.40 12.42
C LEU A 7 10.40 0.27 12.89
N GLY A 8 9.14 0.29 12.45
CA GLY A 8 8.13 -0.68 12.85
C GLY A 8 7.55 -0.45 14.24
N ASN A 9 7.79 0.72 14.85
CA ASN A 9 7.30 1.08 16.17
C ASN A 9 6.04 1.96 16.07
N PRO A 10 4.84 1.44 16.37
CA PRO A 10 3.61 2.20 16.29
C PRO A 10 3.45 3.13 17.52
N PRO A 11 2.66 4.21 17.39
CA PRO A 11 2.18 4.97 18.55
C PRO A 11 1.13 4.15 19.30
N ASP A 12 0.53 4.74 20.33
CA ASP A 12 -0.74 4.26 20.86
C ASP A 12 -1.82 4.44 19.79
N ILE A 13 -2.09 3.35 19.06
CA ILE A 13 -3.02 3.33 17.92
C ILE A 13 -4.44 3.68 18.37
N TYR A 14 -4.90 3.16 19.50
CA TYR A 14 -6.27 3.42 19.95
C TYR A 14 -6.48 4.88 20.29
N ARG A 15 -5.52 5.52 20.96
CA ARG A 15 -5.56 6.96 21.21
C ARG A 15 -5.52 7.78 19.90
N LEU A 16 -4.78 7.32 18.90
CA LEU A 16 -4.78 7.95 17.57
C LEU A 16 -6.14 7.83 16.90
N LEU A 17 -6.79 6.66 16.98
CA LEU A 17 -8.10 6.42 16.42
C LEU A 17 -9.19 7.27 17.12
N ASP A 18 -9.11 7.45 18.44
CA ASP A 18 -10.01 8.37 19.19
C ASP A 18 -9.92 9.80 18.62
N ILE A 19 -8.72 10.28 18.31
CA ILE A 19 -8.52 11.60 17.69
C ILE A 19 -9.12 11.64 16.27
N VAL A 20 -8.88 10.60 15.48
CA VAL A 20 -9.40 10.47 14.12
C VAL A 20 -10.93 10.52 14.12
N GLU A 21 -11.57 9.77 15.01
CA GLU A 21 -13.02 9.74 15.14
C GLU A 21 -13.55 11.08 15.66
N HIS A 22 -12.97 11.61 16.74
CA HIS A 22 -13.42 12.86 17.37
C HIS A 22 -13.43 14.04 16.39
N TYR A 23 -12.43 14.13 15.53
CA TYR A 23 -12.28 15.23 14.56
C TYR A 23 -12.74 14.86 13.14
N ASN A 24 -13.32 13.68 12.94
CA ASN A 24 -13.75 13.16 11.64
C ASN A 24 -12.63 13.26 10.57
N LEU A 25 -11.46 12.72 10.88
CA LEU A 25 -10.28 12.80 10.05
C LEU A 25 -10.09 11.54 9.21
N ILE A 26 -9.30 11.65 8.15
CA ILE A 26 -8.78 10.52 7.38
C ILE A 26 -7.42 10.15 7.95
N LEU A 27 -7.20 8.88 8.26
CA LEU A 27 -5.90 8.34 8.68
C LEU A 27 -5.23 7.60 7.54
N LEU A 28 -4.01 8.03 7.22
CA LEU A 28 -3.11 7.38 6.27
C LEU A 28 -1.94 6.80 7.05
N GLU A 29 -1.76 5.48 7.01
CA GLU A 29 -0.63 4.82 7.63
C GLU A 29 0.53 4.67 6.63
N ASP A 30 1.72 5.09 7.00
CA ASP A 30 2.93 4.79 6.25
C ASP A 30 3.65 3.61 6.93
N CYS A 31 3.56 2.45 6.28
CA CYS A 31 4.12 1.19 6.76
C CYS A 31 5.42 0.80 6.03
N CYS A 32 6.11 1.75 5.40
CA CYS A 32 7.35 1.45 4.66
C CYS A 32 8.42 0.80 5.54
N ASP A 33 8.50 1.17 6.82
CA ASP A 33 9.41 0.59 7.81
C ASP A 33 8.75 -0.48 8.72
N ALA A 34 7.51 -0.87 8.45
CA ALA A 34 6.70 -1.64 9.38
C ALA A 34 6.14 -2.96 8.80
N LEU A 35 6.70 -3.42 7.68
CA LEU A 35 6.23 -4.66 7.06
C LEU A 35 6.29 -5.83 8.06
N ASN A 36 5.15 -6.51 8.24
CA ASN A 36 4.95 -7.61 9.19
C ASN A 36 5.00 -7.21 10.69
N SER A 37 4.93 -5.91 10.99
CA SER A 37 4.73 -5.42 12.35
C SER A 37 3.25 -5.44 12.72
N THR A 38 2.97 -5.61 14.00
CA THR A 38 1.60 -5.70 14.52
C THR A 38 1.43 -4.81 15.76
N TYR A 39 0.22 -4.32 15.97
CA TYR A 39 -0.21 -3.70 17.21
C TYR A 39 -1.44 -4.46 17.72
N ASP A 40 -1.38 -4.96 18.94
CA ASP A 40 -2.43 -5.80 19.54
C ASP A 40 -2.90 -6.93 18.62
N SER A 41 -1.92 -7.65 18.02
CA SER A 41 -2.10 -8.74 17.06
C SER A 41 -2.73 -8.37 15.71
N HIS A 42 -3.01 -7.10 15.44
CA HIS A 42 -3.49 -6.62 14.16
C HIS A 42 -2.31 -6.07 13.32
N PRO A 43 -2.24 -6.37 12.02
CA PRO A 43 -1.19 -5.83 11.16
C PRO A 43 -1.22 -4.30 11.13
N LEU A 44 -0.05 -3.66 11.21
CA LEU A 44 0.04 -2.23 10.90
C LEU A 44 -0.32 -2.00 9.44
N GLY A 45 -1.02 -0.90 9.17
CA GLY A 45 -1.63 -0.61 7.87
C GLY A 45 -3.07 -1.08 7.73
N SER A 46 -3.65 -1.68 8.81
CA SER A 46 -5.07 -2.10 8.82
C SER A 46 -5.98 -1.20 9.65
N PHE A 47 -5.44 -0.18 10.30
CA PHE A 47 -6.18 0.69 11.21
C PHE A 47 -6.74 1.94 10.53
N GLY A 48 -6.03 2.48 9.53
CA GLY A 48 -6.41 3.68 8.83
C GLY A 48 -7.34 3.47 7.64
N THR A 49 -7.70 4.56 6.99
CA THR A 49 -8.50 4.57 5.75
C THR A 49 -7.74 3.88 4.62
N MET A 50 -6.43 4.12 4.55
CA MET A 50 -5.52 3.43 3.66
C MET A 50 -4.11 3.43 4.23
N ALA A 51 -3.27 2.54 3.70
CA ALA A 51 -1.87 2.47 4.08
C ALA A 51 -0.97 2.30 2.86
N SER A 52 0.26 2.79 2.97
CA SER A 52 1.33 2.59 2.00
C SER A 52 2.41 1.67 2.54
N CYS A 53 3.05 0.92 1.64
CA CYS A 53 4.26 0.17 1.95
C CYS A 53 5.22 0.27 0.77
N SER A 54 6.51 0.38 1.04
CA SER A 54 7.54 0.48 0.02
C SER A 54 8.32 -0.82 -0.13
N PHE A 55 8.71 -1.12 -1.37
CA PHE A 55 9.63 -2.20 -1.73
C PHE A 55 10.94 -1.64 -2.33
N TYR A 56 11.29 -0.43 -1.92
CA TYR A 56 12.61 0.16 -2.19
C TYR A 56 13.72 -0.68 -1.50
N PRO A 57 14.94 -0.77 -2.06
CA PRO A 57 16.00 -1.65 -1.55
C PRO A 57 16.37 -1.50 -0.08
N ALA A 58 16.17 -0.32 0.51
CA ALA A 58 16.48 -0.07 1.92
C ALA A 58 15.46 -0.68 2.90
N HIS A 59 14.27 -1.06 2.44
CA HIS A 59 13.22 -1.62 3.28
C HIS A 59 13.34 -3.13 3.48
N HIS A 60 12.34 -3.78 4.05
CA HIS A 60 12.40 -5.18 4.51
C HIS A 60 12.56 -6.19 3.38
N ILE A 61 11.89 -5.97 2.27
CA ILE A 61 12.00 -6.72 1.02
C ILE A 61 12.02 -5.73 -0.14
N THR A 62 12.55 -6.12 -1.28
CA THR A 62 12.67 -5.22 -2.41
C THR A 62 12.20 -5.84 -3.73
N CYS A 63 11.69 -5.00 -4.60
CA CYS A 63 11.49 -5.31 -6.02
C CYS A 63 12.29 -4.36 -6.95
N GLY A 64 13.37 -3.77 -6.42
CA GLY A 64 14.16 -2.72 -7.08
C GLY A 64 13.54 -1.35 -6.79
N GLU A 65 12.47 -1.02 -7.46
CA GLU A 65 11.57 0.10 -7.16
C GLU A 65 10.15 -0.41 -7.16
N GLY A 66 9.34 0.06 -6.22
CA GLY A 66 7.94 -0.32 -6.12
C GLY A 66 7.36 -0.11 -4.73
N GLY A 67 6.07 -0.34 -4.63
CA GLY A 67 5.32 -0.23 -3.40
C GLY A 67 3.89 -0.70 -3.61
N LEU A 68 3.12 -0.64 -2.56
CA LEU A 68 1.69 -0.91 -2.60
C LEU A 68 0.93 0.12 -1.77
N VAL A 69 -0.33 0.31 -2.12
CA VAL A 69 -1.33 0.98 -1.30
C VAL A 69 -2.43 -0.03 -1.01
N VAL A 70 -2.86 -0.11 0.23
CA VAL A 70 -3.98 -0.94 0.67
C VAL A 70 -5.10 -0.07 1.21
N CYS A 71 -6.34 -0.46 0.95
CA CYS A 71 -7.54 0.14 1.51
C CYS A 71 -8.67 -0.91 1.54
N ASN A 72 -9.69 -0.65 2.35
CA ASN A 72 -10.86 -1.52 2.46
C ASN A 72 -12.10 -0.98 1.72
N ASP A 73 -12.00 0.19 1.09
CA ASP A 73 -13.09 0.82 0.34
C ASP A 73 -12.90 0.58 -1.16
N GLU A 74 -13.88 -0.09 -1.79
CA GLU A 74 -13.85 -0.42 -3.22
C GLU A 74 -13.90 0.82 -4.12
N ASN A 75 -14.53 1.91 -3.70
CA ASN A 75 -14.56 3.16 -4.48
C ASN A 75 -13.21 3.85 -4.41
N LEU A 76 -12.60 3.86 -3.22
CA LEU A 76 -11.25 4.38 -3.05
C LEU A 76 -10.22 3.56 -3.85
N GLU A 77 -10.37 2.23 -3.88
CA GLU A 77 -9.53 1.36 -4.71
C GLU A 77 -9.59 1.75 -6.20
N LYS A 78 -10.79 2.02 -6.74
CA LYS A 78 -10.97 2.44 -8.13
C LYS A 78 -10.22 3.75 -8.42
N VAL A 79 -10.34 4.74 -7.53
CA VAL A 79 -9.64 6.03 -7.65
C VAL A 79 -8.13 5.84 -7.60
N ILE A 80 -7.62 5.04 -6.65
CA ILE A 80 -6.18 4.74 -6.54
C ILE A 80 -5.66 4.06 -7.82
N ARG A 81 -6.41 3.12 -8.37
CA ARG A 81 -6.06 2.46 -9.64
C ARG A 81 -6.08 3.41 -10.82
N SER A 82 -7.04 4.35 -10.84
CA SER A 82 -7.09 5.41 -11.84
C SER A 82 -5.83 6.28 -11.78
N PHE A 83 -5.49 6.80 -10.61
CA PHE A 83 -4.27 7.59 -10.42
C PHE A 83 -2.99 6.86 -10.81
N ARG A 84 -2.90 5.57 -10.50
CA ARG A 84 -1.77 4.73 -10.89
C ARG A 84 -1.63 4.58 -12.41
N ASP A 85 -2.75 4.64 -13.15
CA ASP A 85 -2.85 4.38 -14.59
C ASP A 85 -3.29 5.62 -15.38
N TRP A 86 -2.57 6.71 -15.22
CA TRP A 86 -2.74 8.01 -15.91
C TRP A 86 -4.08 8.71 -15.66
N GLY A 87 -4.86 8.32 -14.67
CA GLY A 87 -6.18 8.89 -14.41
C GLY A 87 -7.27 8.33 -15.32
N ARG A 88 -7.08 7.15 -15.91
CA ARG A 88 -8.09 6.54 -16.78
C ARG A 88 -9.36 6.21 -16.04
N GLY A 89 -10.50 6.48 -16.69
CA GLY A 89 -11.84 6.10 -16.21
C GLY A 89 -12.15 4.60 -16.33
N CYS A 90 -11.25 3.81 -16.90
CA CYS A 90 -11.42 2.37 -17.06
C CYS A 90 -10.65 1.58 -16.01
N PHE A 91 -11.35 0.67 -15.35
CA PHE A 91 -10.81 -0.22 -14.32
C PHE A 91 -10.78 -1.69 -14.79
N CYS A 92 -10.34 -1.95 -16.01
CA CYS A 92 -10.26 -3.30 -16.60
C CYS A 92 -9.30 -4.24 -15.85
N ILE A 93 -8.93 -3.94 -14.63
CA ILE A 93 -8.04 -4.74 -13.80
C ILE A 93 -8.88 -5.41 -12.73
N GLY A 94 -9.23 -6.66 -12.97
CA GLY A 94 -9.94 -7.48 -12.00
C GLY A 94 -10.94 -8.44 -12.65
N LYS A 95 -11.36 -9.42 -11.88
CA LYS A 95 -12.22 -10.52 -12.32
C LYS A 95 -13.59 -10.09 -12.87
N GLN A 96 -14.02 -8.87 -12.61
CA GLN A 96 -15.36 -8.40 -12.97
C GLN A 96 -15.48 -7.89 -14.40
N ASN A 97 -14.37 -7.47 -15.03
CA ASN A 97 -14.39 -6.76 -16.31
C ASN A 97 -13.72 -7.55 -17.47
N LEU A 98 -13.19 -8.74 -17.19
CA LEU A 98 -12.63 -9.60 -18.21
C LEU A 98 -13.61 -10.75 -18.51
N SER A 99 -14.18 -10.75 -19.72
CA SER A 99 -14.79 -11.96 -20.26
C SER A 99 -13.73 -13.07 -20.38
N ALA A 100 -14.16 -14.31 -20.56
CA ALA A 100 -13.26 -15.45 -20.71
C ALA A 100 -12.24 -15.29 -21.86
N CYS A 101 -12.51 -14.40 -22.82
CA CYS A 101 -11.59 -14.04 -23.92
C CYS A 101 -10.69 -12.83 -23.63
N GLY A 102 -10.71 -12.29 -22.42
CA GLY A 102 -9.91 -11.13 -22.05
C GLY A 102 -10.43 -9.77 -22.56
N ALA A 103 -11.64 -9.73 -23.12
CA ALA A 103 -12.28 -8.52 -23.63
C ALA A 103 -13.37 -8.04 -22.68
N CYS A 104 -13.44 -6.72 -22.40
CA CYS A 104 -14.48 -6.14 -21.54
C CYS A 104 -15.84 -5.96 -22.24
N ASN A 105 -15.93 -6.15 -23.55
CA ASN A 105 -17.11 -5.97 -24.42
C ASN A 105 -17.71 -4.54 -24.40
N THR A 106 -17.20 -3.64 -23.59
CA THR A 106 -17.66 -2.24 -23.48
C THR A 106 -16.58 -1.24 -23.86
N ARG A 107 -15.51 -1.72 -24.52
CA ARG A 107 -14.37 -0.86 -24.87
C ARG A 107 -14.78 0.35 -25.71
N PHE A 108 -15.63 0.11 -26.68
CA PHE A 108 -16.16 1.15 -27.56
C PHE A 108 -17.62 1.38 -27.21
N SER A 109 -17.89 2.41 -26.44
CA SER A 109 -19.21 2.81 -25.96
C SER A 109 -19.27 4.33 -25.77
N GLU A 110 -20.43 4.85 -25.37
CA GLU A 110 -20.64 6.25 -25.04
C GLU A 110 -20.05 6.56 -23.64
N TRP A 111 -18.73 6.69 -23.57
CA TRP A 111 -18.00 6.89 -22.33
C TRP A 111 -17.99 8.33 -21.82
N LEU A 112 -18.32 9.30 -22.69
CA LEU A 112 -18.31 10.74 -22.37
C LEU A 112 -19.74 11.25 -22.25
N PRO A 113 -20.27 11.48 -21.04
CA PRO A 113 -21.62 12.00 -20.84
C PRO A 113 -21.84 13.39 -21.49
N SER A 114 -20.75 14.15 -21.69
CA SER A 114 -20.78 15.47 -22.37
C SER A 114 -20.91 15.36 -23.88
N MET A 115 -20.80 14.16 -24.48
CA MET A 115 -20.87 13.92 -25.92
C MET A 115 -21.80 12.74 -26.21
N PRO A 116 -23.12 12.91 -25.98
CA PRO A 116 -24.08 11.82 -26.17
C PRO A 116 -24.14 11.37 -27.63
N GLY A 117 -24.21 10.05 -27.85
CA GLY A 117 -24.21 9.45 -29.18
C GLY A 117 -22.82 9.22 -29.79
N GLU A 118 -21.76 9.73 -29.17
CA GLU A 118 -20.39 9.52 -29.65
C GLU A 118 -19.74 8.32 -28.97
N VAL A 119 -19.17 7.43 -29.77
CA VAL A 119 -18.50 6.20 -29.31
C VAL A 119 -17.01 6.46 -29.16
N PHE A 120 -16.49 6.24 -27.98
CA PHE A 120 -15.07 6.40 -27.64
C PHE A 120 -14.42 5.07 -27.21
N ASP A 121 -13.13 4.94 -27.46
CA ASP A 121 -12.31 3.91 -26.81
C ASP A 121 -12.04 4.36 -25.35
N HIS A 122 -12.58 3.60 -24.36
CA HIS A 122 -12.40 3.91 -22.95
C HIS A 122 -10.92 4.07 -22.52
N LYS A 123 -9.97 3.51 -23.28
CA LYS A 123 -8.54 3.68 -22.99
C LYS A 123 -8.06 5.12 -23.09
N TYR A 124 -8.83 5.98 -23.75
CA TYR A 124 -8.54 7.40 -23.93
C TYR A 124 -9.50 8.31 -23.16
N VAL A 125 -10.28 7.73 -22.25
CA VAL A 125 -11.12 8.48 -21.32
C VAL A 125 -10.39 8.60 -20.00
N TYR A 126 -10.20 9.82 -19.53
CA TYR A 126 -9.48 10.16 -18.31
C TYR A 126 -10.42 10.93 -17.39
N ASP A 127 -10.69 10.38 -16.21
CA ASP A 127 -11.57 11.01 -15.21
C ASP A 127 -10.75 11.81 -14.20
N GLU A 128 -9.45 11.49 -14.07
CA GLU A 128 -8.55 12.06 -13.10
C GLU A 128 -7.22 12.49 -13.74
N ILE A 129 -6.48 13.37 -13.06
CA ILE A 129 -5.09 13.68 -13.40
C ILE A 129 -4.19 12.66 -12.67
N GLY A 130 -3.77 11.63 -13.39
CA GLY A 130 -3.02 10.53 -12.82
C GLY A 130 -1.58 10.43 -13.30
N TYR A 131 -0.91 9.35 -12.88
CA TYR A 131 0.52 9.10 -13.08
C TYR A 131 0.74 7.75 -13.73
N ASN A 132 1.95 7.53 -14.26
CA ASN A 132 2.38 6.21 -14.68
C ASN A 132 3.14 5.51 -13.54
N LEU A 133 2.41 4.84 -12.65
CA LEU A 133 2.96 4.19 -11.47
C LEU A 133 2.79 2.65 -11.51
N LYS A 134 2.47 2.09 -12.67
CA LYS A 134 2.36 0.63 -12.78
C LYS A 134 3.74 -0.02 -12.71
N PRO A 135 3.93 -1.04 -11.85
CA PRO A 135 5.16 -1.82 -11.82
C PRO A 135 5.29 -2.68 -13.09
N MET A 136 6.53 -3.00 -13.44
CA MET A 136 6.83 -3.99 -14.47
C MET A 136 6.73 -5.42 -13.89
N GLU A 137 6.45 -6.40 -14.75
CA GLU A 137 6.43 -7.82 -14.37
C GLU A 137 7.76 -8.30 -13.78
N LEU A 138 8.87 -7.73 -14.24
CA LEU A 138 10.21 -8.02 -13.71
C LEU A 138 10.32 -7.61 -12.22
N GLN A 139 9.81 -6.44 -11.86
CA GLN A 139 9.76 -5.96 -10.46
C GLN A 139 8.86 -6.86 -9.62
N ALA A 140 7.69 -7.23 -10.14
CA ALA A 140 6.77 -8.13 -9.47
C ALA A 140 7.39 -9.51 -9.20
N SER A 141 8.13 -10.07 -10.18
CA SER A 141 8.80 -11.36 -10.02
C SER A 141 9.91 -11.33 -8.96
N MET A 142 10.66 -10.22 -8.88
CA MET A 142 11.64 -10.00 -7.80
C MET A 142 10.95 -9.94 -6.43
N GLY A 143 9.85 -9.18 -6.33
CA GLY A 143 9.04 -9.08 -5.11
C GLY A 143 8.52 -10.44 -4.64
N LEU A 144 8.00 -11.26 -5.55
CA LEU A 144 7.54 -12.62 -5.22
C LEU A 144 8.67 -13.49 -4.66
N ALA A 145 9.87 -13.42 -5.25
CA ALA A 145 11.04 -14.16 -4.76
C ALA A 145 11.49 -13.67 -3.36
N GLN A 146 11.30 -12.39 -3.05
CA GLN A 146 11.59 -11.84 -1.73
C GLN A 146 10.52 -12.23 -0.70
N MET A 147 9.24 -12.27 -1.09
CA MET A 147 8.14 -12.69 -0.20
C MET A 147 8.35 -14.08 0.38
N VAL A 148 8.93 -15.01 -0.38
CA VAL A 148 9.25 -16.37 0.11
C VAL A 148 10.25 -16.32 1.28
N LYS A 149 11.15 -15.34 1.30
CA LYS A 149 12.19 -15.17 2.33
C LYS A 149 11.72 -14.36 3.54
N LEU A 150 10.58 -13.65 3.42
CA LEU A 150 10.11 -12.73 4.45
C LEU A 150 9.99 -13.34 5.85
N PRO A 151 9.48 -14.57 6.05
CA PRO A 151 9.39 -15.18 7.38
C PRO A 151 10.78 -15.36 8.05
N GLU A 152 11.78 -15.77 7.29
CA GLU A 152 13.15 -15.94 7.79
C GLU A 152 13.78 -14.58 8.11
N ILE A 153 13.66 -13.61 7.21
CA ILE A 153 14.14 -12.23 7.41
C ILE A 153 13.54 -11.67 8.70
N HIS A 154 12.24 -11.83 8.89
CA HIS A 154 11.53 -11.33 10.09
C HIS A 154 12.06 -12.00 11.37
N ALA A 155 12.21 -13.32 11.37
CA ALA A 155 12.75 -14.06 12.53
C ALA A 155 14.18 -13.62 12.88
N LEU A 156 15.04 -13.42 11.87
CA LEU A 156 16.41 -12.93 12.05
C LEU A 156 16.43 -11.50 12.62
N ARG A 157 15.60 -10.61 12.12
CA ARG A 157 15.49 -9.24 12.63
C ARG A 157 15.06 -9.20 14.09
N LYS A 158 14.02 -9.96 14.47
CA LYS A 158 13.57 -10.08 15.87
C LYS A 158 14.67 -10.63 16.78
N ARG A 159 15.36 -11.67 16.36
CA ARG A 159 16.49 -12.24 17.10
C ARG A 159 17.60 -11.19 17.30
N ASN A 160 17.99 -10.50 16.24
CA ASN A 160 19.08 -9.53 16.30
C ASN A 160 18.69 -8.34 17.19
N HIS A 161 17.43 -7.86 17.11
CA HIS A 161 16.92 -6.82 18.00
C HIS A 161 17.02 -7.25 19.47
N ALA A 162 16.55 -8.47 19.82
CA ALA A 162 16.61 -8.97 21.18
C ALA A 162 18.06 -9.06 21.71
N LEU A 163 19.01 -9.50 20.87
CA LEU A 163 20.43 -9.52 21.22
C LEU A 163 20.99 -8.12 21.47
N LEU A 164 20.64 -7.13 20.63
CA LEU A 164 21.07 -5.75 20.82
C LEU A 164 20.48 -5.17 22.10
N CYS A 165 19.19 -5.36 22.37
CA CYS A 165 18.56 -4.91 23.62
C CYS A 165 19.27 -5.53 24.83
N GLN A 166 19.60 -6.83 24.80
CA GLN A 166 20.33 -7.50 25.87
C GLN A 166 21.73 -6.92 26.09
N VAL A 167 22.45 -6.58 25.01
CA VAL A 167 23.78 -5.97 25.10
C VAL A 167 23.70 -4.55 25.66
N PHE A 168 22.74 -3.76 25.18
CA PHE A 168 22.62 -2.36 25.57
C PHE A 168 21.93 -2.14 26.92
N SER A 169 21.22 -3.12 27.47
CA SER A 169 20.58 -3.01 28.79
C SER A 169 21.55 -2.69 29.93
N GLN A 170 22.83 -3.02 29.78
CA GLN A 170 23.86 -2.63 30.76
C GLN A 170 24.32 -1.16 30.64
N TYR A 171 23.81 -0.42 29.66
CA TYR A 171 24.19 0.98 29.37
C TYR A 171 22.97 1.91 29.36
N GLU A 172 21.96 1.62 30.19
CA GLU A 172 20.72 2.43 30.27
C GLU A 172 20.96 3.88 30.68
N ASP A 173 22.09 4.17 31.36
CA ASP A 173 22.52 5.54 31.67
C ASP A 173 22.87 6.37 30.41
N TYR A 174 23.13 5.72 29.28
CA TYR A 174 23.55 6.35 28.03
C TYR A 174 22.55 6.16 26.89
N PHE A 175 21.73 5.11 26.92
CA PHE A 175 20.83 4.73 25.83
C PHE A 175 19.41 4.51 26.35
N ILE A 176 18.45 5.03 25.63
CA ILE A 176 17.05 4.67 25.79
C ILE A 176 16.80 3.46 24.89
N ILE A 177 16.45 2.32 25.49
CA ILE A 177 16.16 1.08 24.79
C ILE A 177 14.65 1.03 24.58
N PRO A 178 14.17 0.94 23.31
CA PRO A 178 12.74 0.93 23.00
C PRO A 178 12.06 -0.38 23.41
#